data_d0e6c806d674c4ad11b0c9456e4d495b
#
_entry.id   d0e6c806d674c4ad11b0c9456e4d495b
#
_cell.length_a   1.000
_cell.length_b   1.000
_cell.length_c   1.000
_cell.angle_alpha   90.00
_cell.angle_beta   90.00
_cell.angle_gamma   90.00
#
_symmetry.space_group_name_H-M   'P 1'
#
loop_
_entity.id
_entity.type
_entity.pdbx_description
1 polymer ?
#
loop_
_entity_poly.entity_id
_entity_poly.type
_entity_poly.pdbx_seq_one_letter_code
_entity_poly.pdbx_strand_id
1 'polypeptide(L)'
;DLVVVEGAGSPAEINLRAGDIANMGFAEAADLPVILVADIDRGGVIANLVGTHAVLPEAERRRIGGFVVNKFRGDVTLFDDGMAEIARRTGWAPLGVIPHFPHARALPAEDALDLDGRASRSGPLRIVVPRLPRIANFDDLDPLAQEPGVSVTMLEAGEALPGDTDLVILTGSKSTIADL
;
A
#
# COMPACT_ATOMS: atom_id res chain seq x y z
N ASP A 1 -25.14 -9.92 -3.78
CA ASP A 1 -23.71 -9.99 -3.46
C ASP A 1 -23.05 -8.66 -3.85
N LEU A 2 -22.02 -8.23 -3.12
CA LEU A 2 -21.24 -7.04 -3.41
C LEU A 2 -19.85 -7.47 -3.88
N VAL A 3 -19.37 -6.87 -4.97
CA VAL A 3 -17.99 -7.03 -5.45
C VAL A 3 -17.28 -5.69 -5.29
N VAL A 4 -16.15 -5.69 -4.61
CA VAL A 4 -15.28 -4.53 -4.48
C VAL A 4 -14.04 -4.77 -5.35
N VAL A 5 -13.70 -3.80 -6.19
CA VAL A 5 -12.54 -3.86 -7.08
C VAL A 5 -11.54 -2.80 -6.63
N GLU A 6 -10.32 -3.20 -6.33
CA GLU A 6 -9.23 -2.29 -6.02
C GLU A 6 -8.47 -1.90 -7.28
N GLY A 7 -8.22 -0.60 -7.44
CA GLY A 7 -7.37 -0.09 -8.51
C GLY A 7 -5.90 -0.14 -8.14
N ALA A 8 -5.03 0.03 -9.12
CA ALA A 8 -3.57 0.07 -8.95
C ALA A 8 -3.01 1.46 -9.25
N GLY A 9 -2.12 1.96 -8.40
CA GLY A 9 -1.52 3.28 -8.54
C GLY A 9 -2.49 4.44 -8.30
N SER A 10 -2.40 5.48 -9.10
CA SER A 10 -3.21 6.69 -8.96
C SER A 10 -4.00 7.02 -10.23
N PRO A 11 -5.29 7.35 -10.14
CA PRO A 11 -6.05 7.82 -11.29
C PRO A 11 -5.55 9.18 -11.81
N ALA A 12 -4.75 9.91 -11.01
CA ALA A 12 -4.14 11.17 -11.41
C ALA A 12 -2.97 11.01 -12.39
N GLU A 13 -2.51 9.80 -12.65
CA GLU A 13 -1.47 9.50 -13.65
C GLU A 13 -2.06 9.51 -15.07
N ILE A 14 -2.56 10.66 -15.47
CA ILE A 14 -3.28 10.85 -16.75
C ILE A 14 -2.42 10.55 -17.99
N ASN A 15 -1.10 10.57 -17.84
CA ASN A 15 -0.14 10.15 -18.88
C ASN A 15 -0.21 8.65 -19.19
N LEU A 16 -0.72 7.83 -18.26
CA LEU A 16 -0.88 6.39 -18.43
C LEU A 16 -2.32 5.99 -18.80
N ARG A 17 -3.24 6.96 -18.91
CA ARG A 17 -4.67 6.72 -19.10
C ARG A 17 -5.02 5.90 -20.34
N ALA A 18 -4.28 6.06 -21.42
CA ALA A 18 -4.57 5.38 -22.70
C ALA A 18 -4.48 3.84 -22.62
N GLY A 19 -3.75 3.31 -21.65
CA GLY A 19 -3.63 1.86 -21.40
C GLY A 19 -4.22 1.41 -20.07
N ASP A 20 -5.00 2.26 -19.42
CA ASP A 20 -5.52 2.00 -18.08
C ASP A 20 -6.59 0.92 -18.07
N ILE A 21 -6.23 -0.23 -17.50
CA ILE A 21 -7.12 -1.38 -17.27
C ILE A 21 -7.40 -1.60 -15.79
N ALA A 22 -6.86 -0.75 -14.92
CA ALA A 22 -6.84 -0.96 -13.47
C ALA A 22 -7.55 0.13 -12.66
N ASN A 23 -7.78 1.31 -13.24
CA ASN A 23 -8.37 2.46 -12.56
C ASN A 23 -9.61 2.98 -13.31
N MET A 24 -9.57 4.25 -13.72
CA MET A 24 -10.72 4.91 -14.36
C MET A 24 -11.11 4.28 -15.69
N GLY A 25 -10.14 3.67 -16.41
CA GLY A 25 -10.43 2.95 -17.64
C GLY A 25 -11.29 1.71 -17.43
N PHE A 26 -10.97 0.94 -16.41
CA PHE A 26 -11.79 -0.20 -16.01
C PHE A 26 -13.16 0.25 -15.48
N ALA A 27 -13.19 1.25 -14.60
CA ALA A 27 -14.43 1.78 -14.04
C ALA A 27 -15.38 2.32 -15.12
N GLU A 28 -14.84 2.94 -16.17
CA GLU A 28 -15.61 3.40 -17.32
C GLU A 28 -16.17 2.23 -18.13
N ALA A 29 -15.34 1.26 -18.48
CA ALA A 29 -15.74 0.09 -19.27
C ALA A 29 -16.80 -0.78 -18.58
N ALA A 30 -16.73 -0.88 -17.27
CA ALA A 30 -17.66 -1.69 -16.45
C ALA A 30 -18.82 -0.86 -15.87
N ASP A 31 -18.89 0.44 -16.17
CA ASP A 31 -19.88 1.39 -15.63
C ASP A 31 -20.01 1.39 -14.11
N LEU A 32 -18.85 1.43 -13.42
CA LEU A 32 -18.78 1.35 -11.97
C LEU A 32 -18.61 2.74 -11.34
N PRO A 33 -19.25 2.99 -10.17
CA PRO A 33 -18.92 4.13 -9.34
C PRO A 33 -17.55 3.94 -8.68
N VAL A 34 -16.86 5.05 -8.40
CA VAL A 34 -15.52 5.04 -7.81
C VAL A 34 -15.54 5.77 -6.46
N ILE A 35 -14.80 5.24 -5.50
CA ILE A 35 -14.44 5.90 -4.25
C ILE A 35 -12.93 6.07 -4.23
N LEU A 36 -12.44 7.28 -4.01
CA LEU A 36 -11.01 7.52 -3.85
C LEU A 36 -10.58 7.25 -2.41
N VAL A 37 -9.48 6.52 -2.25
CA VAL A 37 -8.83 6.31 -0.97
C VAL A 37 -7.49 7.05 -0.98
N ALA A 38 -7.32 8.02 -0.10
CA ALA A 38 -6.11 8.85 -0.01
C ALA A 38 -5.35 8.57 1.28
N ASP A 39 -4.04 8.41 1.17
CA ASP A 39 -3.13 8.13 2.28
C ASP A 39 -2.63 9.43 2.91
N ILE A 40 -2.93 9.66 4.21
CA ILE A 40 -2.49 10.87 4.92
C ILE A 40 -1.04 10.77 5.42
N ASP A 41 -0.49 9.57 5.59
CA ASP A 41 0.88 9.37 6.10
C ASP A 41 1.94 10.01 5.18
N ARG A 42 1.64 10.14 3.89
CA ARG A 42 2.53 10.79 2.92
C ARG A 42 2.54 12.31 3.01
N GLY A 43 1.61 12.89 3.77
CA GLY A 43 1.39 14.33 3.81
C GLY A 43 0.70 14.89 2.57
N GLY A 44 0.17 16.11 2.67
CA GLY A 44 -0.44 16.81 1.54
C GLY A 44 -1.74 16.21 0.99
N VAL A 45 -2.47 15.40 1.75
CA VAL A 45 -3.67 14.68 1.29
C VAL A 45 -4.75 15.59 0.68
N ILE A 46 -4.92 16.80 1.20
CA ILE A 46 -5.85 17.81 0.63
C ILE A 46 -5.40 18.19 -0.78
N ALA A 47 -4.13 18.52 -0.95
CA ALA A 47 -3.57 18.87 -2.26
C ALA A 47 -3.63 17.70 -3.23
N ASN A 48 -3.41 16.48 -2.76
CA ASN A 48 -3.49 15.26 -3.56
C ASN A 48 -4.91 15.05 -4.11
N LEU A 49 -5.95 15.07 -3.27
CA LEU A 49 -7.33 14.88 -3.71
C LEU A 49 -7.84 16.00 -4.60
N VAL A 50 -7.53 17.27 -4.25
CA VAL A 50 -7.89 18.43 -5.07
C VAL A 50 -7.12 18.44 -6.39
N GLY A 51 -5.84 18.05 -6.37
CA GLY A 51 -5.03 17.90 -7.58
C GLY A 51 -5.56 16.80 -8.49
N THR A 52 -5.91 15.64 -7.92
CA THR A 52 -6.55 14.55 -8.67
C THR A 52 -7.83 15.04 -9.36
N HIS A 53 -8.70 15.75 -8.63
CA HIS A 53 -9.90 16.34 -9.24
C HIS A 53 -9.56 17.30 -10.38
N ALA A 54 -8.52 18.11 -10.24
CA ALA A 54 -8.16 19.12 -11.24
C ALA A 54 -7.63 18.51 -12.55
N VAL A 55 -6.89 17.40 -12.46
CA VAL A 55 -6.26 16.78 -13.63
C VAL A 55 -7.16 15.78 -14.37
N LEU A 56 -8.14 15.18 -13.68
CA LEU A 56 -9.06 14.23 -14.29
C LEU A 56 -10.03 14.90 -15.28
N PRO A 57 -10.37 14.25 -16.39
CA PRO A 57 -11.47 14.66 -17.27
C PRO A 57 -12.80 14.72 -16.53
N GLU A 58 -13.71 15.58 -17.00
CA GLU A 58 -15.02 15.78 -16.34
C GLU A 58 -15.85 14.49 -16.23
N ALA A 59 -15.80 13.64 -17.25
CA ALA A 59 -16.53 12.37 -17.26
C ALA A 59 -16.05 11.44 -16.13
N GLU A 60 -14.74 11.39 -15.88
CA GLU A 60 -14.16 10.58 -14.81
C GLU A 60 -14.43 11.18 -13.42
N ARG A 61 -14.33 12.52 -13.30
CA ARG A 61 -14.68 13.21 -12.04
C ARG A 61 -16.12 12.92 -11.59
N ARG A 62 -17.06 12.85 -12.53
CA ARG A 62 -18.47 12.54 -12.22
C ARG A 62 -18.69 11.10 -11.78
N ARG A 63 -17.81 10.18 -12.15
CA ARG A 63 -17.86 8.78 -11.73
C ARG A 63 -17.42 8.59 -10.29
N ILE A 64 -16.62 9.54 -9.77
CA ILE A 64 -16.15 9.51 -8.38
C ILE A 64 -17.25 10.07 -7.47
N GLY A 65 -17.90 9.17 -6.73
CA GLY A 65 -19.00 9.51 -5.81
C GLY A 65 -18.53 10.06 -4.47
N GLY A 66 -17.28 9.76 -4.05
CA GLY A 66 -16.78 10.18 -2.76
C GLY A 66 -15.32 9.82 -2.54
N PHE A 67 -14.82 10.20 -1.36
CA PHE A 67 -13.46 9.93 -0.95
C PHE A 67 -13.36 9.53 0.53
N VAL A 68 -12.32 8.79 0.84
CA VAL A 68 -11.92 8.37 2.19
C VAL A 68 -10.48 8.80 2.42
N VAL A 69 -10.17 9.27 3.63
CA VAL A 69 -8.80 9.53 4.06
C VAL A 69 -8.36 8.40 4.99
N ASN A 70 -7.30 7.70 4.62
CA ASN A 70 -6.83 6.51 5.29
C ASN A 70 -5.54 6.75 6.10
N LYS A 71 -5.29 5.87 7.07
CA LYS A 71 -4.11 5.83 7.94
C LYS A 71 -3.96 7.05 8.86
N PHE A 72 -5.05 7.65 9.29
CA PHE A 72 -5.01 8.81 10.17
C PHE A 72 -4.44 8.44 11.55
N ARG A 73 -3.49 9.25 12.05
CA ARG A 73 -2.89 9.04 13.37
C ARG A 73 -3.38 10.12 14.34
N GLY A 74 -3.80 9.68 15.51
CA GLY A 74 -4.32 10.55 16.55
C GLY A 74 -5.83 10.76 16.48
N ASP A 75 -6.31 11.93 16.90
CA ASP A 75 -7.73 12.29 16.95
C ASP A 75 -8.25 12.65 15.54
N VAL A 76 -9.10 11.81 15.00
CA VAL A 76 -9.66 11.99 13.64
C VAL A 76 -10.48 13.28 13.49
N THR A 77 -11.05 13.80 14.58
CA THR A 77 -11.86 15.02 14.53
C THR A 77 -11.04 16.27 14.14
N LEU A 78 -9.71 16.20 14.33
CA LEU A 78 -8.81 17.28 13.89
C LEU A 78 -8.78 17.46 12.37
N PHE A 79 -9.33 16.50 11.61
CA PHE A 79 -9.36 16.57 10.16
C PHE A 79 -10.75 16.89 9.57
N ASP A 80 -11.75 17.20 10.40
CA ASP A 80 -13.10 17.50 9.95
C ASP A 80 -13.12 18.70 8.98
N ASP A 81 -12.42 19.77 9.29
CA ASP A 81 -12.27 20.94 8.41
C ASP A 81 -11.56 20.58 7.09
N GLY A 82 -10.60 19.65 7.13
CA GLY A 82 -9.92 19.14 5.95
C GLY A 82 -10.87 18.37 5.04
N MET A 83 -11.72 17.52 5.61
CA MET A 83 -12.76 16.79 4.87
C MET A 83 -13.75 17.75 4.21
N ALA A 84 -14.21 18.77 4.96
CA ALA A 84 -15.11 19.79 4.45
C ALA A 84 -14.48 20.61 3.31
N GLU A 85 -13.21 20.98 3.43
CA GLU A 85 -12.49 21.75 2.40
C GLU A 85 -12.32 20.96 1.11
N ILE A 86 -11.98 19.65 1.19
CA ILE A 86 -11.89 18.78 0.02
C ILE A 86 -13.25 18.68 -0.66
N ALA A 87 -14.31 18.39 0.11
CA ALA A 87 -15.67 18.28 -0.42
C ALA A 87 -16.12 19.58 -1.12
N ARG A 88 -15.82 20.73 -0.53
CA ARG A 88 -16.15 22.04 -1.10
C ARG A 88 -15.45 22.30 -2.44
N ARG A 89 -14.19 21.83 -2.59
CA ARG A 89 -13.39 22.05 -3.81
C ARG A 89 -13.73 21.06 -4.91
N THR A 90 -14.05 19.82 -4.55
CA THR A 90 -14.21 18.74 -5.52
C THR A 90 -15.66 18.41 -5.83
N GLY A 91 -16.58 18.71 -4.91
CA GLY A 91 -17.97 18.26 -4.98
C GLY A 91 -18.13 16.77 -4.63
N TRP A 92 -17.07 16.06 -4.28
CA TRP A 92 -17.12 14.66 -3.89
C TRP A 92 -17.61 14.50 -2.43
N ALA A 93 -18.36 13.44 -2.16
CA ALA A 93 -18.85 13.18 -0.82
C ALA A 93 -17.71 12.79 0.15
N PRO A 94 -17.61 13.42 1.33
CA PRO A 94 -16.67 13.02 2.37
C PRO A 94 -17.21 11.78 3.08
N LEU A 95 -16.67 10.60 2.78
CA LEU A 95 -17.19 9.33 3.31
C LEU A 95 -16.61 8.99 4.69
N GLY A 96 -15.48 9.56 5.05
CA GLY A 96 -14.91 9.42 6.38
C GLY A 96 -13.40 9.39 6.43
N VAL A 97 -12.89 9.34 7.66
CA VAL A 97 -11.47 9.20 7.98
C VAL A 97 -11.26 7.85 8.66
N ILE A 98 -10.36 7.03 8.13
CA ILE A 98 -10.01 5.73 8.69
C ILE A 98 -8.75 5.90 9.54
N PRO A 99 -8.82 5.57 10.85
CA PRO A 99 -7.66 5.59 11.72
C PRO A 99 -6.59 4.59 11.24
N HIS A 100 -5.33 4.90 11.54
CA HIS A 100 -4.24 3.96 11.34
C HIS A 100 -4.53 2.66 12.10
N PHE A 101 -4.47 1.55 11.39
CA PHE A 101 -4.75 0.21 11.91
C PHE A 101 -3.45 -0.60 12.03
N PRO A 102 -2.83 -0.66 13.23
CA PRO A 102 -1.53 -1.34 13.41
C PRO A 102 -1.56 -2.82 13.06
N HIS A 103 -2.71 -3.47 13.28
CA HIS A 103 -2.87 -4.90 13.02
C HIS A 103 -3.01 -5.24 11.52
N ALA A 104 -3.10 -4.28 10.63
CA ALA A 104 -3.05 -4.53 9.18
C ALA A 104 -1.77 -5.29 8.77
N ARG A 105 -0.68 -5.11 9.53
CA ARG A 105 0.58 -5.84 9.33
C ARG A 105 0.48 -7.35 9.61
N ALA A 106 -0.57 -7.81 10.27
CA ALA A 106 -0.82 -9.23 10.51
C ALA A 106 -1.54 -9.91 9.33
N LEU A 107 -1.99 -9.13 8.35
CA LEU A 107 -2.51 -9.65 7.09
C LEU A 107 -1.33 -9.97 6.16
N PRO A 108 -1.45 -10.99 5.31
CA PRO A 108 -0.44 -11.27 4.28
C PRO A 108 -0.20 -10.02 3.43
N ALA A 109 1.07 -9.73 3.14
CA ALA A 109 1.40 -8.62 2.26
C ALA A 109 1.08 -8.99 0.81
N GLU A 110 0.50 -8.06 0.07
CA GLU A 110 0.14 -8.27 -1.32
C GLU A 110 1.36 -8.19 -2.25
N ASP A 111 2.30 -7.29 -1.93
CA ASP A 111 3.49 -7.01 -2.72
C ASP A 111 4.80 -7.15 -1.93
N ALA A 112 5.86 -7.60 -2.63
CA ALA A 112 7.22 -7.67 -2.10
C ALA A 112 7.81 -6.29 -1.70
N LEU A 113 7.21 -5.19 -2.17
CA LEU A 113 7.60 -3.81 -1.79
C LEU A 113 7.30 -3.50 -0.32
N ASP A 114 6.38 -4.21 0.30
CA ASP A 114 6.08 -4.06 1.73
C ASP A 114 7.18 -4.62 2.65
N LEU A 115 8.18 -5.30 2.10
CA LEU A 115 9.32 -5.83 2.88
C LEU A 115 10.20 -4.71 3.45
N ASP A 116 10.26 -3.54 2.82
CA ASP A 116 11.13 -2.42 3.21
C ASP A 116 10.73 -1.76 4.54
N GLY A 117 9.54 -2.03 5.04
CA GLY A 117 9.04 -1.45 6.31
C GLY A 117 8.93 -2.43 7.46
N ARG A 118 9.31 -3.68 7.28
CA ARG A 118 9.21 -4.71 8.33
C ARG A 118 10.37 -4.55 9.31
N ALA A 119 10.15 -3.75 10.35
CA ALA A 119 11.08 -3.68 11.47
C ALA A 119 11.17 -5.07 12.12
N SER A 120 12.34 -5.66 12.05
CA SER A 120 12.70 -6.83 12.83
C SER A 120 12.44 -6.55 14.31
N ARG A 121 11.65 -7.39 14.97
CA ARG A 121 11.64 -7.41 16.44
C ARG A 121 13.01 -7.89 16.89
N SER A 122 13.59 -7.25 17.89
CA SER A 122 14.83 -7.75 18.49
C SER A 122 14.54 -9.04 19.27
N GLY A 123 15.12 -10.14 18.83
CA GLY A 123 15.03 -11.43 19.48
C GLY A 123 16.40 -12.11 19.58
N PRO A 124 16.58 -13.06 20.50
CA PRO A 124 17.82 -13.82 20.63
C PRO A 124 18.08 -14.73 19.40
N LEU A 125 17.04 -15.20 18.71
CA LEU A 125 17.19 -15.99 17.47
C LEU A 125 17.18 -15.05 16.26
N ARG A 126 18.30 -15.01 15.54
CA ARG A 126 18.52 -14.12 14.41
C ARG A 126 18.46 -14.87 13.09
N ILE A 127 17.40 -14.63 12.35
CA ILE A 127 17.16 -15.20 11.03
C ILE A 127 17.47 -14.16 9.97
N VAL A 128 18.31 -14.51 9.01
CA VAL A 128 18.62 -13.67 7.85
C VAL A 128 18.07 -14.28 6.59
N VAL A 129 17.43 -13.46 5.78
CA VAL A 129 16.81 -13.89 4.51
C VAL A 129 17.41 -13.06 3.38
N PRO A 130 18.24 -13.67 2.50
CA PRO A 130 18.72 -13.00 1.30
C PRO A 130 17.58 -12.59 0.38
N ARG A 131 17.54 -11.30 0.01
CA ARG A 131 16.56 -10.75 -0.92
C ARG A 131 16.89 -11.14 -2.34
N LEU A 132 16.24 -12.16 -2.84
CA LEU A 132 16.40 -12.59 -4.22
C LEU A 132 15.64 -11.64 -5.16
N PRO A 133 16.17 -11.30 -6.36
CA PRO A 133 15.53 -10.35 -7.29
C PRO A 133 14.10 -10.73 -7.68
N ARG A 134 13.78 -12.01 -7.68
CA ARG A 134 12.47 -12.57 -8.03
C ARG A 134 11.88 -13.40 -6.89
N ILE A 135 12.12 -12.93 -5.65
CA ILE A 135 11.58 -13.57 -4.44
C ILE A 135 10.09 -13.87 -4.59
N ALA A 136 9.67 -15.05 -4.17
CA ALA A 136 8.29 -15.49 -4.15
C ALA A 136 7.93 -16.01 -2.76
N ASN A 137 6.64 -15.97 -2.40
CA ASN A 137 6.11 -16.44 -1.12
C ASN A 137 6.83 -15.82 0.09
N PHE A 138 7.17 -14.53 0.01
CA PHE A 138 7.86 -13.82 1.09
C PHE A 138 6.97 -13.66 2.34
N ASP A 139 5.66 -13.77 2.20
CA ASP A 139 4.65 -13.81 3.24
C ASP A 139 4.77 -15.04 4.15
N ASP A 140 5.39 -16.14 3.67
CA ASP A 140 5.74 -17.30 4.49
C ASP A 140 6.67 -16.94 5.67
N LEU A 141 7.34 -15.78 5.61
CA LEU A 141 8.19 -15.27 6.70
C LEU A 141 7.41 -14.55 7.80
N ASP A 142 6.17 -14.17 7.55
CA ASP A 142 5.35 -13.37 8.48
C ASP A 142 5.09 -14.05 9.83
N PRO A 143 4.78 -15.35 9.88
CA PRO A 143 4.65 -16.05 11.15
C PRO A 143 5.94 -16.01 11.98
N LEU A 144 7.11 -16.16 11.34
CA LEU A 144 8.40 -16.07 12.01
C LEU A 144 8.70 -14.65 12.52
N ALA A 145 8.39 -13.63 11.72
CA ALA A 145 8.58 -12.23 12.11
C ALA A 145 7.66 -11.79 13.27
N GLN A 146 6.56 -12.50 13.48
CA GLN A 146 5.61 -12.24 14.58
C GLN A 146 5.93 -13.05 15.84
N GLU A 147 6.76 -14.10 15.76
CA GLU A 147 7.09 -14.96 16.89
C GLU A 147 7.94 -14.21 17.92
N PRO A 148 7.56 -14.23 19.21
CA PRO A 148 8.36 -13.65 20.29
C PRO A 148 9.75 -14.29 20.35
N GLY A 149 10.79 -13.44 20.41
CA GLY A 149 12.17 -13.90 20.50
C GLY A 149 12.84 -14.20 19.16
N VAL A 150 12.14 -14.04 18.03
CA VAL A 150 12.69 -14.17 16.69
C VAL A 150 12.92 -12.79 16.07
N SER A 151 14.07 -12.62 15.43
CA SER A 151 14.41 -11.47 14.61
C SER A 151 14.59 -11.94 13.17
N VAL A 152 13.82 -11.41 12.23
CA VAL A 152 13.96 -11.70 10.80
C VAL A 152 14.48 -10.45 10.10
N THR A 153 15.60 -10.56 9.40
CA THR A 153 16.24 -9.45 8.68
C THR A 153 16.42 -9.83 7.21
N MET A 154 15.98 -8.93 6.32
CA MET A 154 16.29 -9.04 4.89
C MET A 154 17.73 -8.58 4.64
N LEU A 155 18.48 -9.34 3.86
CA LEU A 155 19.84 -9.04 3.45
C LEU A 155 19.85 -8.63 1.97
N GLU A 156 20.30 -7.43 1.67
CA GLU A 156 20.36 -6.94 0.30
C GLU A 156 21.55 -7.56 -0.47
N ALA A 157 21.41 -7.59 -1.79
CA ALA A 157 22.44 -8.15 -2.66
C ALA A 157 23.79 -7.41 -2.48
N GLY A 158 24.84 -8.16 -2.22
CA GLY A 158 26.19 -7.60 -1.99
C GLY A 158 26.50 -7.25 -0.54
N GLU A 159 25.55 -7.34 0.37
CA GLU A 159 25.82 -7.20 1.80
C GLU A 159 26.43 -8.49 2.38
N ALA A 160 27.30 -8.31 3.35
CA ALA A 160 27.90 -9.45 4.05
C ALA A 160 26.91 -10.01 5.08
N LEU A 161 26.87 -11.36 5.17
CA LEU A 161 26.09 -12.02 6.20
C LEU A 161 26.57 -11.59 7.59
N PRO A 162 25.69 -11.08 8.47
CA PRO A 162 26.08 -10.72 9.85
C PRO A 162 26.64 -11.94 10.60
N GLY A 163 27.76 -11.73 11.32
CA GLY A 163 28.47 -12.80 12.03
C GLY A 163 27.69 -13.41 13.21
N ASP A 164 26.61 -12.78 13.62
CA ASP A 164 25.72 -13.19 14.69
C ASP A 164 24.41 -13.82 14.16
N THR A 165 24.39 -14.26 12.91
CA THR A 165 23.26 -14.96 12.29
C THR A 165 23.16 -16.39 12.81
N ASP A 166 21.99 -16.77 13.31
CA ASP A 166 21.73 -18.14 13.77
C ASP A 166 21.18 -19.03 12.64
N LEU A 167 20.39 -18.45 11.73
CA LEU A 167 19.75 -19.18 10.63
C LEU A 167 19.67 -18.32 9.37
N VAL A 168 19.96 -18.93 8.23
CA VAL A 168 19.69 -18.33 6.91
C VAL A 168 18.55 -19.07 6.24
N ILE A 169 17.52 -18.34 5.80
CA ILE A 169 16.40 -18.91 5.04
C ILE A 169 16.50 -18.43 3.59
N LEU A 170 16.63 -19.35 2.67
CA LEU A 170 16.51 -19.09 1.24
C LEU A 170 15.04 -19.29 0.85
N THR A 171 14.37 -18.20 0.51
CA THR A 171 12.98 -18.24 0.06
C THR A 171 12.84 -18.77 -1.36
N GLY A 172 11.62 -19.07 -1.75
CA GLY A 172 11.32 -19.40 -3.14
C GLY A 172 11.63 -18.23 -4.08
N SER A 173 11.97 -18.55 -5.31
CA SER A 173 12.16 -17.59 -6.40
C SER A 173 11.44 -18.05 -7.66
N LYS A 174 10.93 -17.12 -8.45
CA LYS A 174 10.36 -17.41 -9.78
C LYS A 174 11.43 -17.88 -10.79
N SER A 175 12.71 -17.75 -10.46
CA SER A 175 13.84 -18.17 -11.30
C SER A 175 15.08 -18.48 -10.45
N THR A 176 15.02 -19.52 -9.65
CA THR A 176 16.03 -19.87 -8.63
C THR A 176 17.46 -19.95 -9.19
N ILE A 177 17.66 -20.60 -10.36
CA ILE A 177 18.99 -20.75 -10.95
C ILE A 177 19.61 -19.40 -11.38
N ALA A 178 18.78 -18.44 -11.76
CA ALA A 178 19.27 -17.13 -12.19
C ALA A 178 19.39 -16.12 -11.03
N ASP A 179 18.83 -16.45 -9.88
CA ASP A 179 18.83 -15.58 -8.70
C ASP A 179 19.88 -16.01 -7.65
N LEU A 180 20.44 -17.21 -7.77
CA LEU A 180 21.56 -17.74 -6.99
C LEU A 180 22.86 -17.73 -7.80
#